data_6fc5362f7687af5d2d4a13e54fc3abe4
#
_entry.id   6fc5362f7687af5d2d4a13e54fc3abe4
#
_cell.length_a   1.000
_cell.length_b   1.000
_cell.length_c   1.000
_cell.angle_alpha   90.00
_cell.angle_beta   90.00
_cell.angle_gamma   90.00
#
_symmetry.space_group_name_H-M   'P 1'
#
loop_
_entity.id
_entity.type
_entity.pdbx_description
1 polymer ?
#
loop_
_entity_poly.entity_id
_entity_poly.type
_entity_poly.pdbx_seq_one_letter_code
_entity_poly.pdbx_strand_id
1 'polypeptide(L)'
;MYKIIALIGEAGSGKDTIMRNVLKARPGLHEIVSCTTRPMREGEREGVNYFYLTKEAFAEKVINGEMFEATSFNGWFYGTAKQSMDETVVNIGVFNPEGIEALLESNEVDVTVYYVRATDKNRLLRQLNRENNPDVDEIIRRFKADREDFCELDFDYIKLPNNTLDDMDAAVRMILGQL
;
A
#
# COMPACT_ATOMS: atom_id res chain seq x y z
N MET A 1 -12.27 10.73 13.70
CA MET A 1 -12.34 9.98 12.40
C MET A 1 -11.03 10.20 11.68
N TYR A 2 -10.31 9.14 11.41
CA TYR A 2 -9.04 9.20 10.69
C TYR A 2 -9.26 9.46 9.21
N LYS A 3 -8.58 10.46 8.64
CA LYS A 3 -8.60 10.71 7.20
C LYS A 3 -7.45 9.95 6.54
N ILE A 4 -7.76 9.17 5.51
CA ILE A 4 -6.77 8.28 4.87
C ILE A 4 -6.77 8.50 3.36
N ILE A 5 -5.59 8.75 2.81
CA ILE A 5 -5.28 8.58 1.38
C ILE A 5 -4.72 7.18 1.21
N ALA A 6 -5.49 6.32 0.59
CA ALA A 6 -5.09 4.94 0.36
C ALA A 6 -4.61 4.75 -1.09
N LEU A 7 -3.39 4.27 -1.25
CA LEU A 7 -2.84 3.91 -2.56
C LEU A 7 -2.90 2.41 -2.75
N ILE A 8 -3.59 1.96 -3.78
CA ILE A 8 -3.60 0.56 -4.21
C ILE A 8 -2.98 0.42 -5.59
N GLY A 9 -2.60 -0.78 -5.96
CA GLY A 9 -2.08 -1.08 -7.29
C GLY A 9 -1.18 -2.29 -7.29
N GLU A 10 -1.12 -2.92 -8.41
CA GLU A 10 -0.36 -4.14 -8.64
C GLU A 10 1.14 -3.92 -8.42
N ALA A 11 1.88 -5.00 -8.21
CA ALA A 11 3.34 -4.97 -8.06
C ALA A 11 4.00 -4.30 -9.27
N GLY A 12 4.92 -3.35 -9.02
CA GLY A 12 5.58 -2.57 -10.08
C GLY A 12 4.74 -1.40 -10.64
N SER A 13 3.53 -1.13 -10.13
CA SER A 13 2.73 0.03 -10.54
C SER A 13 3.36 1.38 -10.19
N GLY A 14 4.21 1.43 -9.14
CA GLY A 14 4.91 2.64 -8.69
C GLY A 14 4.20 3.41 -7.58
N LYS A 15 3.21 2.82 -6.91
CA LYS A 15 2.47 3.43 -5.80
C LYS A 15 3.37 3.94 -4.67
N ASP A 16 4.39 3.15 -4.27
CA ASP A 16 5.34 3.57 -3.21
C ASP A 16 6.15 4.81 -3.63
N THR A 17 6.47 4.94 -4.92
CA THR A 17 7.19 6.11 -5.44
C THR A 17 6.28 7.34 -5.45
N ILE A 18 5.02 7.19 -5.86
CA ILE A 18 4.03 8.27 -5.81
C ILE A 18 3.83 8.70 -4.35
N MET A 19 3.62 7.76 -3.41
CA MET A 19 3.47 8.06 -1.99
C MET A 19 4.63 8.88 -1.44
N ARG A 20 5.88 8.45 -1.70
CA ARG A 20 7.08 9.19 -1.27
C ARG A 20 7.16 10.59 -1.85
N ASN A 21 6.76 10.79 -3.12
CA ASN A 21 6.75 12.11 -3.74
C ASN A 21 5.65 13.01 -3.14
N VAL A 22 4.49 12.46 -2.82
CA VAL A 22 3.41 13.18 -2.10
C VAL A 22 3.89 13.62 -0.71
N LEU A 23 4.46 12.71 0.07
CA LEU A 23 5.01 12.99 1.41
C LEU A 23 6.11 14.06 1.35
N LYS A 24 6.99 13.99 0.35
CA LYS A 24 8.05 15.00 0.13
C LYS A 24 7.47 16.38 -0.19
N ALA A 25 6.40 16.43 -0.98
CA ALA A 25 5.75 17.69 -1.38
C ALA A 25 4.86 18.26 -0.27
N ARG A 26 4.32 17.42 0.63
CA ARG A 26 3.44 17.80 1.74
C ARG A 26 3.90 17.15 3.06
N PRO A 27 4.90 17.72 3.74
CA PRO A 27 5.47 17.14 4.97
C PRO A 27 4.52 17.05 6.17
N GLY A 28 3.33 17.68 6.08
CA GLY A 28 2.29 17.61 7.11
C GLY A 28 1.40 16.37 7.04
N LEU A 29 1.62 15.45 6.07
CA LEU A 29 0.95 14.16 6.02
C LEU A 29 1.64 13.16 6.94
N HIS A 30 0.86 12.22 7.49
CA HIS A 30 1.38 11.11 8.26
C HIS A 30 1.48 9.84 7.40
N GLU A 31 2.68 9.27 7.31
CA GLU A 31 2.89 8.00 6.60
C GLU A 31 2.44 6.82 7.47
N ILE A 32 1.51 6.02 6.97
CA ILE A 32 1.09 4.78 7.62
C ILE A 32 2.15 3.71 7.35
N VAL A 33 2.77 3.21 8.43
CA VAL A 33 3.64 2.04 8.37
C VAL A 33 2.85 0.83 8.83
N SER A 34 2.57 -0.08 7.88
CA SER A 34 1.81 -1.31 8.15
C SER A 34 2.64 -2.34 8.92
N CYS A 35 1.95 -3.24 9.62
CA CYS A 35 2.53 -4.44 10.23
C CYS A 35 2.56 -5.59 9.22
N THR A 36 3.55 -6.48 9.33
CA THR A 36 3.59 -7.72 8.56
C THR A 36 4.29 -8.84 9.31
N THR A 37 3.89 -10.09 9.02
CA THR A 37 4.60 -11.28 9.50
C THR A 37 5.59 -11.82 8.47
N ARG A 38 5.70 -11.18 7.31
CA ARG A 38 6.70 -11.50 6.29
C ARG A 38 8.10 -11.19 6.82
N PRO A 39 9.10 -12.06 6.60
CA PRO A 39 10.48 -11.72 6.91
C PRO A 39 10.94 -10.44 6.18
N MET A 40 11.73 -9.64 6.88
CA MET A 40 12.35 -8.44 6.33
C MET A 40 13.29 -8.80 5.16
N ARG A 41 13.21 -8.06 4.07
CA ARG A 41 14.07 -8.25 2.89
C ARG A 41 15.35 -7.43 3.01
N GLU A 42 16.34 -7.78 2.19
CA GLU A 42 17.55 -6.97 2.08
C GLU A 42 17.19 -5.52 1.66
N GLY A 43 17.79 -4.56 2.36
CA GLY A 43 17.53 -3.13 2.15
C GLY A 43 16.27 -2.57 2.81
N GLU A 44 15.40 -3.40 3.38
CA GLU A 44 14.26 -2.95 4.20
C GLU A 44 14.71 -2.63 5.63
N ARG A 45 13.93 -1.81 6.34
CA ARG A 45 14.20 -1.40 7.73
C ARG A 45 12.94 -1.45 8.58
N GLU A 46 13.11 -1.95 9.82
CA GLU A 46 12.08 -1.96 10.85
C GLU A 46 11.53 -0.55 11.09
N GLY A 47 10.19 -0.45 11.17
CA GLY A 47 9.48 0.81 11.42
C GLY A 47 9.55 1.84 10.31
N VAL A 48 10.13 1.46 9.14
CA VAL A 48 10.21 2.32 7.93
C VAL A 48 9.43 1.70 6.78
N ASN A 49 9.71 0.44 6.46
CA ASN A 49 8.99 -0.26 5.40
C ASN A 49 7.77 -0.99 5.96
N TYR A 50 7.97 -1.65 7.10
CA TYR A 50 6.95 -2.33 7.90
C TYR A 50 7.37 -2.39 9.36
N PHE A 51 6.39 -2.63 10.25
CA PHE A 51 6.63 -3.23 11.55
C PHE A 51 6.59 -4.76 11.37
N TYR A 52 7.76 -5.42 11.51
CA TYR A 52 7.91 -6.86 11.30
C TYR A 52 7.58 -7.61 12.58
N LEU A 53 6.47 -8.33 12.58
CA LEU A 53 5.96 -9.03 13.75
C LEU A 53 6.08 -10.56 13.60
N THR A 54 6.14 -11.29 14.71
CA THR A 54 5.85 -12.72 14.70
C THR A 54 4.36 -12.95 14.42
N LYS A 55 3.98 -14.16 14.01
CA LYS A 55 2.56 -14.51 13.80
C LYS A 55 1.77 -14.38 15.10
N GLU A 56 2.38 -14.74 16.24
CA GLU A 56 1.78 -14.65 17.56
C GLU A 56 1.52 -13.19 17.96
N ALA A 57 2.53 -12.32 17.83
CA ALA A 57 2.40 -10.90 18.14
C ALA A 57 1.38 -10.19 17.22
N PHE A 58 1.30 -10.60 15.94
CA PHE A 58 0.29 -10.08 15.01
C PHE A 58 -1.12 -10.52 15.45
N ALA A 59 -1.29 -11.80 15.77
CA ALA A 59 -2.57 -12.35 16.24
C ALA A 59 -3.04 -11.69 17.55
N GLU A 60 -2.14 -11.42 18.49
CA GLU A 60 -2.46 -10.69 19.72
C GLU A 60 -3.02 -9.29 19.42
N LYS A 61 -2.41 -8.55 18.49
CA LYS A 61 -2.91 -7.23 18.09
C LYS A 61 -4.31 -7.28 17.49
N VAL A 62 -4.58 -8.30 16.68
CA VAL A 62 -5.92 -8.52 16.10
C VAL A 62 -6.94 -8.83 17.22
N ILE A 63 -6.63 -9.77 18.10
CA ILE A 63 -7.52 -10.18 19.21
C ILE A 63 -7.81 -9.00 20.15
N ASN A 64 -6.82 -8.17 20.41
CA ASN A 64 -6.95 -7.00 21.28
C ASN A 64 -7.70 -5.83 20.62
N GLY A 65 -8.09 -5.93 19.32
CA GLY A 65 -8.74 -4.83 18.59
C GLY A 65 -7.82 -3.64 18.31
N GLU A 66 -6.50 -3.89 18.27
CA GLU A 66 -5.48 -2.87 18.01
C GLU A 66 -5.26 -2.60 16.52
N MET A 67 -5.90 -3.36 15.63
CA MET A 67 -5.80 -3.22 14.19
C MET A 67 -7.06 -2.57 13.62
N PHE A 68 -6.91 -1.72 12.59
CA PHE A 68 -8.01 -1.26 11.75
C PHE A 68 -8.40 -2.30 10.73
N GLU A 69 -7.40 -2.95 10.12
CA GLU A 69 -7.57 -4.04 9.17
C GLU A 69 -6.45 -5.06 9.35
N ALA A 70 -6.74 -6.30 8.99
CA ALA A 70 -5.78 -7.39 8.98
C ALA A 70 -6.15 -8.37 7.87
N THR A 71 -5.24 -8.60 6.95
CA THR A 71 -5.42 -9.43 5.78
C THR A 71 -4.31 -10.47 5.66
N SER A 72 -4.54 -11.50 4.86
CA SER A 72 -3.51 -12.50 4.54
C SER A 72 -3.17 -12.45 3.06
N PHE A 73 -1.89 -12.37 2.75
CA PHE A 73 -1.39 -12.37 1.39
C PHE A 73 -0.15 -13.25 1.29
N ASN A 74 -0.18 -14.25 0.40
CA ASN A 74 0.94 -15.17 0.16
C ASN A 74 1.46 -15.88 1.42
N GLY A 75 0.57 -16.27 2.33
CA GLY A 75 0.91 -16.96 3.57
C GLY A 75 1.50 -16.07 4.66
N TRP A 76 1.53 -14.74 4.44
CA TRP A 76 1.92 -13.72 5.41
C TRP A 76 0.73 -12.85 5.77
N PHE A 77 0.70 -12.37 7.00
CA PHE A 77 -0.29 -11.41 7.44
C PHE A 77 0.23 -9.99 7.21
N TYR A 78 -0.70 -9.10 6.87
CA TYR A 78 -0.49 -7.66 6.74
C TYR A 78 -1.63 -6.95 7.45
N GLY A 79 -1.36 -5.78 8.02
CA GLY A 79 -2.41 -5.03 8.69
C GLY A 79 -1.95 -3.65 9.14
N THR A 80 -2.92 -2.79 9.42
CA THR A 80 -2.69 -1.43 9.87
C THR A 80 -3.07 -1.30 11.34
N ALA A 81 -2.08 -1.11 12.19
CA ALA A 81 -2.30 -0.90 13.62
C ALA A 81 -2.85 0.52 13.88
N LYS A 82 -3.79 0.65 14.82
CA LYS A 82 -4.37 1.95 15.21
C LYS A 82 -3.31 2.96 15.65
N GLN A 83 -2.27 2.50 16.34
CA GLN A 83 -1.14 3.32 16.76
C GLN A 83 -0.26 3.84 15.61
N SER A 84 -0.39 3.30 14.39
CA SER A 84 0.35 3.77 13.21
C SER A 84 -0.39 4.86 12.42
N MET A 85 -1.47 5.39 12.96
CA MET A 85 -2.23 6.49 12.38
C MET A 85 -2.33 7.67 13.33
N ASP A 86 -2.49 8.87 12.76
CA ASP A 86 -2.65 10.13 13.49
C ASP A 86 -4.04 10.73 13.17
N GLU A 87 -4.85 10.98 14.20
CA GLU A 87 -6.19 11.58 14.05
C GLU A 87 -6.17 13.07 13.71
N THR A 88 -5.05 13.74 13.93
CA THR A 88 -4.94 15.20 13.81
C THR A 88 -4.55 15.67 12.41
N VAL A 89 -4.05 14.74 11.58
CA VAL A 89 -3.59 15.01 10.22
C VAL A 89 -4.13 13.98 9.23
N VAL A 90 -3.95 14.24 7.94
CA VAL A 90 -4.29 13.25 6.91
C VAL A 90 -3.19 12.19 6.86
N ASN A 91 -3.60 10.93 6.93
CA ASN A 91 -2.72 9.78 6.82
C ASN A 91 -2.63 9.33 5.36
N ILE A 92 -1.49 8.80 4.95
CA ILE A 92 -1.30 8.21 3.61
C ILE A 92 -0.61 6.85 3.74
N GLY A 93 -1.12 5.85 3.02
CA GLY A 93 -0.58 4.49 3.07
C GLY A 93 -0.83 3.69 1.81
N VAL A 94 -0.15 2.54 1.74
CA VAL A 94 -0.31 1.56 0.66
C VAL A 94 -1.07 0.36 1.20
N PHE A 95 -2.09 -0.06 0.47
CA PHE A 95 -2.99 -1.16 0.85
C PHE A 95 -3.15 -2.16 -0.29
N ASN A 96 -3.62 -3.36 0.04
CA ASN A 96 -4.20 -4.31 -0.91
C ASN A 96 -5.73 -4.11 -0.99
N PRO A 97 -6.42 -4.67 -2.00
CA PRO A 97 -7.87 -4.51 -2.11
C PRO A 97 -8.65 -4.98 -0.88
N GLU A 98 -8.35 -6.15 -0.35
CA GLU A 98 -9.00 -6.70 0.85
C GLU A 98 -8.85 -5.78 2.08
N GLY A 99 -7.66 -5.12 2.23
CA GLY A 99 -7.43 -4.13 3.28
C GLY A 99 -8.28 -2.86 3.11
N ILE A 100 -8.54 -2.44 1.86
CA ILE A 100 -9.45 -1.33 1.59
C ILE A 100 -10.88 -1.69 1.96
N GLU A 101 -11.37 -2.87 1.59
CA GLU A 101 -12.71 -3.34 1.95
C GLU A 101 -12.90 -3.31 3.46
N ALA A 102 -11.93 -3.86 4.22
CA ALA A 102 -11.97 -3.86 5.67
C ALA A 102 -11.92 -2.44 6.28
N LEU A 103 -11.15 -1.50 5.68
CA LEU A 103 -11.15 -0.10 6.12
C LEU A 103 -12.50 0.59 5.86
N LEU A 104 -13.11 0.33 4.70
CA LEU A 104 -14.39 0.94 4.32
C LEU A 104 -15.56 0.45 5.20
N GLU A 105 -15.46 -0.75 5.79
CA GLU A 105 -16.41 -1.25 6.77
C GLU A 105 -16.32 -0.53 8.13
N SER A 106 -15.19 0.15 8.40
CA SER A 106 -14.97 0.84 9.67
C SER A 106 -15.63 2.22 9.69
N ASN A 107 -16.41 2.50 10.74
CA ASN A 107 -16.97 3.83 10.98
C ASN A 107 -15.96 4.84 11.57
N GLU A 108 -14.71 4.43 11.80
CA GLU A 108 -13.67 5.26 12.41
C GLU A 108 -12.82 6.00 11.38
N VAL A 109 -12.93 5.64 10.08
CA VAL A 109 -12.09 6.15 9.00
C VAL A 109 -12.88 6.81 7.87
N ASP A 110 -12.24 7.79 7.22
CA ASP A 110 -12.70 8.44 5.98
C ASP A 110 -11.60 8.21 4.94
N VAL A 111 -11.87 7.35 3.94
CA VAL A 111 -10.85 6.83 3.02
C VAL A 111 -11.09 7.35 1.61
N THR A 112 -10.08 7.98 1.02
CA THR A 112 -10.01 8.25 -0.42
C THR A 112 -9.05 7.28 -1.08
N VAL A 113 -9.57 6.44 -1.97
CA VAL A 113 -8.78 5.38 -2.62
C VAL A 113 -8.25 5.84 -3.97
N TYR A 114 -6.95 5.69 -4.20
CA TYR A 114 -6.29 5.94 -5.47
C TYR A 114 -5.71 4.64 -6.03
N TYR A 115 -6.17 4.24 -7.21
CA TYR A 115 -5.67 3.06 -7.92
C TYR A 115 -4.58 3.43 -8.92
N VAL A 116 -3.33 3.16 -8.57
CA VAL A 116 -2.16 3.42 -9.41
C VAL A 116 -1.98 2.28 -10.40
N ARG A 117 -2.13 2.58 -11.69
CA ARG A 117 -2.04 1.60 -12.79
C ARG A 117 -0.88 1.89 -13.74
N ALA A 118 -0.14 0.85 -14.06
CA ALA A 118 0.83 0.84 -15.14
C ALA A 118 0.59 -0.35 -16.08
N THR A 119 1.10 -0.28 -17.30
CA THR A 119 1.04 -1.42 -18.23
C THR A 119 1.87 -2.58 -17.69
N ASP A 120 1.48 -3.80 -18.01
CA ASP A 120 2.22 -5.01 -17.61
C ASP A 120 3.68 -4.96 -18.04
N LYS A 121 3.95 -4.40 -19.24
CA LYS A 121 5.33 -4.16 -19.72
C LYS A 121 6.13 -3.29 -18.73
N ASN A 122 5.57 -2.15 -18.33
CA ASN A 122 6.26 -1.21 -17.43
C ASN A 122 6.43 -1.80 -16.04
N ARG A 123 5.41 -2.49 -15.54
CA ARG A 123 5.44 -3.20 -14.25
C ARG A 123 6.54 -4.26 -14.24
N LEU A 124 6.60 -5.09 -15.28
CA LEU A 124 7.61 -6.15 -15.41
C LEU A 124 9.02 -5.56 -15.48
N LEU A 125 9.24 -4.55 -16.35
CA LEU A 125 10.54 -3.90 -16.46
C LEU A 125 10.99 -3.27 -15.13
N ARG A 126 10.09 -2.62 -14.40
CA ARG A 126 10.42 -2.03 -13.09
C ARG A 126 10.80 -3.09 -12.06
N GLN A 127 10.14 -4.23 -12.05
CA GLN A 127 10.48 -5.33 -11.13
C GLN A 127 11.81 -5.99 -11.49
N LEU A 128 12.06 -6.25 -12.77
CA LEU A 128 13.32 -6.82 -13.24
C LEU A 128 14.54 -5.92 -12.98
N ASN A 129 14.34 -4.58 -13.05
CA ASN A 129 15.40 -3.60 -12.83
C ASN A 129 15.56 -3.15 -11.37
N ARG A 130 14.74 -3.68 -10.45
CA ARG A 130 14.79 -3.29 -9.03
C ARG A 130 15.99 -3.85 -8.30
N GLU A 131 16.44 -5.04 -8.69
CA GLU A 131 17.52 -5.81 -8.06
C GLU A 131 18.52 -6.25 -9.13
N ASN A 132 19.79 -6.40 -8.76
CA ASN A 132 20.83 -6.88 -9.69
C ASN A 132 20.61 -8.33 -10.13
N ASN A 133 19.99 -9.13 -9.28
CA ASN A 133 19.65 -10.54 -9.57
C ASN A 133 18.19 -10.80 -9.15
N PRO A 134 17.21 -10.42 -9.98
CA PRO A 134 15.80 -10.53 -9.63
C PRO A 134 15.34 -12.00 -9.61
N ASP A 135 14.55 -12.33 -8.59
CA ASP A 135 13.84 -13.61 -8.54
C ASP A 135 12.65 -13.57 -9.53
N VAL A 136 12.88 -14.16 -10.71
CA VAL A 136 11.91 -14.17 -11.82
C VAL A 136 10.67 -15.00 -11.46
N ASP A 137 10.84 -16.12 -10.75
CA ASP A 137 9.70 -16.95 -10.34
C ASP A 137 8.79 -16.21 -9.36
N GLU A 138 9.37 -15.48 -8.42
CA GLU A 138 8.61 -14.62 -7.51
C GLU A 138 7.90 -13.46 -8.27
N ILE A 139 8.54 -12.87 -9.28
CA ILE A 139 7.91 -11.84 -10.12
C ILE A 139 6.70 -12.43 -10.85
N ILE A 140 6.84 -13.60 -11.48
CA ILE A 140 5.74 -14.28 -12.19
C ILE A 140 4.61 -14.62 -11.22
N ARG A 141 4.95 -15.14 -10.04
CA ARG A 141 3.97 -15.45 -9.00
C ARG A 141 3.16 -14.21 -8.60
N ARG A 142 3.81 -13.06 -8.40
CA ARG A 142 3.15 -11.79 -8.07
C ARG A 142 2.22 -11.32 -9.19
N PHE A 143 2.65 -11.43 -10.45
CA PHE A 143 1.80 -11.08 -11.58
C PHE A 143 0.51 -11.91 -11.65
N LYS A 144 0.57 -13.20 -11.27
CA LYS A 144 -0.62 -14.04 -11.20
C LYS A 144 -1.53 -13.63 -10.06
N ALA A 145 -0.99 -13.45 -8.86
CA ALA A 145 -1.75 -13.01 -7.69
C ALA A 145 -2.41 -11.63 -7.94
N ASP A 146 -1.65 -10.66 -8.47
CA ASP A 146 -2.19 -9.34 -8.82
C ASP A 146 -3.41 -9.42 -9.76
N ARG A 147 -3.42 -10.35 -10.72
CA ARG A 147 -4.55 -10.51 -11.64
C ARG A 147 -5.81 -11.02 -10.94
N GLU A 148 -5.66 -11.84 -9.91
CA GLU A 148 -6.75 -12.35 -9.09
C GLU A 148 -7.23 -11.24 -8.14
N ASP A 149 -6.32 -10.58 -7.42
CA ASP A 149 -6.64 -9.56 -6.42
C ASP A 149 -7.26 -8.27 -7.01
N PHE A 150 -6.89 -7.93 -8.25
CA PHE A 150 -7.34 -6.71 -8.93
C PHE A 150 -8.31 -6.95 -10.08
N CYS A 151 -8.88 -8.17 -10.21
CA CYS A 151 -9.81 -8.49 -11.30
C CYS A 151 -11.14 -7.75 -11.16
N GLU A 152 -11.67 -7.66 -9.96
CA GLU A 152 -12.90 -6.96 -9.61
C GLU A 152 -12.68 -6.22 -8.29
N LEU A 153 -12.91 -4.91 -8.31
CA LEU A 153 -12.84 -4.04 -7.13
C LEU A 153 -14.23 -3.51 -6.88
N ASP A 154 -14.84 -3.89 -5.75
CA ASP A 154 -16.20 -3.51 -5.39
C ASP A 154 -16.24 -2.28 -4.46
N PHE A 155 -15.43 -1.28 -4.79
CA PHE A 155 -15.41 0.01 -4.11
C PHE A 155 -15.00 1.14 -5.07
N ASP A 156 -15.36 2.36 -4.71
CA ASP A 156 -15.01 3.55 -5.49
C ASP A 156 -13.52 3.88 -5.37
N TYR A 157 -12.90 4.26 -6.49
CA TYR A 157 -11.50 4.69 -6.53
C TYR A 157 -11.24 5.72 -7.64
N ILE A 158 -10.20 6.52 -7.43
CA ILE A 158 -9.67 7.45 -8.41
C ILE A 158 -8.51 6.77 -9.13
N LYS A 159 -8.63 6.59 -10.46
CA LYS A 159 -7.59 5.92 -11.26
C LYS A 159 -6.44 6.86 -11.57
N LEU A 160 -5.22 6.44 -11.25
CA LEU A 160 -3.98 7.15 -11.54
C LEU A 160 -3.12 6.34 -12.52
N PRO A 161 -3.04 6.71 -13.80
CA PRO A 161 -2.08 6.11 -14.72
C PRO A 161 -0.65 6.46 -14.29
N ASN A 162 0.29 5.52 -14.44
CA ASN A 162 1.70 5.72 -14.11
C ASN A 162 2.62 4.95 -15.06
N ASN A 163 2.65 5.33 -16.31
CA ASN A 163 3.49 4.73 -17.34
C ASN A 163 4.73 5.57 -17.68
N THR A 164 4.65 6.88 -17.46
CA THR A 164 5.68 7.88 -17.77
C THR A 164 5.99 8.73 -16.53
N LEU A 165 7.02 9.55 -16.59
CA LEU A 165 7.31 10.54 -15.54
C LEU A 165 6.22 11.60 -15.45
N ASP A 166 5.65 12.03 -16.59
CA ASP A 166 4.57 13.00 -16.62
C ASP A 166 3.30 12.46 -15.96
N ASP A 167 2.99 11.17 -16.14
CA ASP A 167 1.88 10.50 -15.43
C ASP A 167 2.10 10.52 -13.92
N MET A 168 3.33 10.23 -13.48
CA MET A 168 3.69 10.25 -12.06
C MET A 168 3.51 11.64 -11.45
N ASP A 169 4.00 12.68 -12.14
CA ASP A 169 3.86 14.05 -11.67
C ASP A 169 2.41 14.50 -11.66
N ALA A 170 1.61 14.07 -12.65
CA ALA A 170 0.18 14.33 -12.70
C ALA A 170 -0.56 13.63 -11.52
N ALA A 171 -0.21 12.37 -11.23
CA ALA A 171 -0.76 11.63 -10.10
C ALA A 171 -0.47 12.32 -8.75
N VAL A 172 0.78 12.76 -8.54
CA VAL A 172 1.16 13.52 -7.33
C VAL A 172 0.35 14.81 -7.21
N ARG A 173 0.25 15.61 -8.31
CA ARG A 173 -0.56 16.85 -8.30
C ARG A 173 -2.03 16.59 -8.03
N MET A 174 -2.60 15.50 -8.57
CA MET A 174 -4.00 15.14 -8.34
C MET A 174 -4.26 14.83 -6.87
N ILE A 175 -3.41 14.04 -6.23
CA ILE A 175 -3.52 13.72 -4.80
C ILE A 175 -3.39 15.01 -3.96
N LEU A 176 -2.41 15.85 -4.24
CA LEU A 176 -2.19 17.11 -3.50
C LEU A 176 -3.33 18.11 -3.68
N GLY A 177 -4.03 18.08 -4.80
CA GLY A 177 -5.17 18.96 -5.09
C GLY A 177 -6.46 18.58 -4.33
N GLN A 178 -6.51 17.40 -3.71
CA GLN A 178 -7.63 16.93 -2.88
C GLN A 178 -7.39 17.16 -1.37
N LEU A 179 -6.23 17.66 -0.99
CA LEU A 179 -5.79 17.97 0.39
C LEU A 179 -6.03 19.42 0.74
#